data_6e2e9f313dd7ea140b4ed7cd32140171
#
_entry.id   6e2e9f313dd7ea140b4ed7cd32140171
#
_cell.length_a   1.000
_cell.length_b   1.000
_cell.length_c   1.000
_cell.angle_alpha   90.00
_cell.angle_beta   90.00
_cell.angle_gamma   90.00
#
_symmetry.space_group_name_H-M   'P 1'
#
loop_
_entity.id
_entity.type
_entity.pdbx_description
1 polymer ?
#
loop_
_entity_poly.entity_id
_entity_poly.type
_entity_poly.pdbx_seq_one_letter_code
_entity_poly.pdbx_strand_id
1 'polypeptide(L)'
;EIAKALSMDSKILILDEPSAVLTENETKALFRVVRDLRDKGIGIVFISHRLEEIYEIGDRITILRDGALVVTLDMHERKIEIDEIIKYMVGRSLNEKFPRVHFEQGEEILRVEGLSSGRRFQDVSFSLHKGEILAFSGLVGAGRTEVAKAIFGAYPKSGGKVFLNGEELNIH
;
A
#
# COMPACT_ATOMS: atom_id res chain seq x y z
N GLU A 1 16.59 14.00 8.12
CA GLU A 1 16.02 15.20 7.51
C GLU A 1 15.25 16.05 8.54
N ILE A 2 14.24 15.50 9.26
CA ILE A 2 13.44 16.24 10.26
C ILE A 2 14.34 16.84 11.38
N ALA A 3 15.29 16.05 11.93
CA ALA A 3 16.24 16.52 12.92
C ALA A 3 17.12 17.67 12.41
N LYS A 4 17.47 17.67 11.12
CA LYS A 4 18.20 18.74 10.46
C LYS A 4 17.35 20.01 10.35
N ALA A 5 16.09 19.90 9.94
CA ALA A 5 15.17 21.03 9.87
C ALA A 5 14.94 21.68 11.23
N LEU A 6 14.88 20.87 12.31
CA LEU A 6 14.77 21.35 13.70
C LEU A 6 15.98 22.16 14.18
N SER A 7 17.19 21.82 13.70
CA SER A 7 18.42 22.53 14.10
C SER A 7 18.55 23.91 13.45
N MET A 8 17.68 24.25 12.48
CA MET A 8 17.76 25.49 11.69
C MET A 8 16.78 26.58 12.13
N ASP A 9 16.10 26.43 13.28
CA ASP A 9 15.07 27.37 13.78
C ASP A 9 13.99 27.72 12.74
N SER A 10 13.60 26.72 11.95
CA SER A 10 12.68 26.88 10.83
C SER A 10 11.28 27.17 11.32
N LYS A 11 10.61 28.18 10.77
CA LYS A 11 9.19 28.49 11.04
C LYS A 11 8.21 27.69 10.19
N ILE A 12 8.70 27.11 9.11
CA ILE A 12 7.91 26.33 8.15
C ILE A 12 8.67 25.05 7.84
N LEU A 13 7.96 23.92 7.86
CA LEU A 13 8.46 22.60 7.48
C LEU A 13 7.63 22.03 6.34
N ILE A 14 8.30 21.59 5.27
CA ILE A 14 7.65 20.93 4.14
C ILE A 14 8.10 19.48 4.15
N LEU A 15 7.14 18.56 4.23
CA LEU A 15 7.34 17.12 4.21
C LEU A 15 6.66 16.53 2.96
N ASP A 16 7.47 15.99 2.06
CA ASP A 16 7.00 15.37 0.82
C ASP A 16 7.11 13.85 0.93
N GLU A 17 5.95 13.16 0.97
CA GLU A 17 5.82 11.70 1.11
C GLU A 17 6.69 11.09 2.24
N PRO A 18 6.72 11.68 3.44
CA PRO A 18 7.69 11.29 4.46
C PRO A 18 7.47 9.87 5.02
N SER A 19 6.31 9.31 4.82
CA SER A 19 5.90 7.97 5.28
C SER A 19 6.08 6.86 4.23
N ALA A 20 6.48 7.19 3.00
CA ALA A 20 6.47 6.25 1.87
C ALA A 20 7.26 4.93 2.12
N VAL A 21 8.33 4.99 2.92
CA VAL A 21 9.18 3.83 3.24
C VAL A 21 9.06 3.38 4.70
N LEU A 22 8.18 4.01 5.48
CA LEU A 22 8.03 3.74 6.91
C LEU A 22 7.05 2.59 7.16
N THR A 23 7.31 1.85 8.22
CA THR A 23 6.34 0.92 8.80
C THR A 23 5.22 1.70 9.51
N GLU A 24 4.10 1.05 9.82
CA GLU A 24 2.98 1.68 10.53
C GLU A 24 3.40 2.28 11.88
N ASN A 25 4.27 1.60 12.63
CA ASN A 25 4.77 2.09 13.92
C ASN A 25 5.67 3.32 13.75
N GLU A 26 6.51 3.34 12.72
CA GLU A 26 7.36 4.49 12.41
C GLU A 26 6.54 5.68 11.91
N THR A 27 5.48 5.44 11.14
CA THR A 27 4.53 6.49 10.73
C THR A 27 3.84 7.11 11.94
N LYS A 28 3.39 6.31 12.91
CA LYS A 28 2.83 6.82 14.18
C LYS A 28 3.86 7.64 14.99
N ALA A 29 5.14 7.26 14.96
CA ALA A 29 6.20 8.03 15.59
C ALA A 29 6.45 9.36 14.86
N LEU A 30 6.45 9.36 13.53
CA LEU A 30 6.52 10.56 12.70
C LEU A 30 5.38 11.53 13.05
N PHE A 31 4.14 11.06 13.13
CA PHE A 31 2.98 11.91 13.43
C PHE A 31 3.05 12.55 14.81
N ARG A 32 3.60 11.85 15.80
CA ARG A 32 3.87 12.45 17.12
C ARG A 32 4.84 13.63 17.00
N VAL A 33 5.95 13.45 16.28
CA VAL A 33 6.92 14.52 16.05
C VAL A 33 6.29 15.68 15.29
N VAL A 34 5.49 15.42 14.26
CA VAL A 34 4.79 16.46 13.50
C VAL A 34 3.85 17.28 14.40
N ARG A 35 3.08 16.60 15.28
CA ARG A 35 2.20 17.30 16.25
C ARG A 35 2.99 18.14 17.25
N ASP A 36 4.10 17.61 17.78
CA ASP A 36 4.98 18.35 18.71
C ASP A 36 5.55 19.63 18.07
N LEU A 37 5.85 19.58 16.76
CA LEU A 37 6.33 20.73 16.00
C LEU A 37 5.25 21.76 15.75
N ARG A 38 4.04 21.32 15.37
CA ARG A 38 2.87 22.19 15.24
C ARG A 38 2.58 22.90 16.56
N ASP A 39 2.63 22.19 17.69
CA ASP A 39 2.35 22.74 19.01
C ASP A 39 3.41 23.77 19.47
N LYS A 40 4.62 23.71 18.89
CA LYS A 40 5.66 24.73 19.01
C LYS A 40 5.48 25.92 18.06
N GLY A 41 4.40 25.95 17.26
CA GLY A 41 4.09 27.05 16.36
C GLY A 41 4.75 26.95 14.97
N ILE A 42 5.32 25.80 14.59
CA ILE A 42 5.88 25.59 13.26
C ILE A 42 4.75 25.30 12.29
N GLY A 43 4.66 26.06 11.19
CA GLY A 43 3.73 25.76 10.09
C GLY A 43 4.21 24.54 9.31
N ILE A 44 3.32 23.58 9.05
CA ILE A 44 3.69 22.31 8.40
C ILE A 44 2.90 22.14 7.10
N VAL A 45 3.60 21.91 5.99
CA VAL A 45 3.03 21.45 4.73
C VAL A 45 3.37 19.97 4.60
N PHE A 46 2.34 19.12 4.68
CA PHE A 46 2.48 17.67 4.59
C PHE A 46 1.88 17.19 3.26
N ILE A 47 2.70 16.58 2.41
CA ILE A 47 2.28 16.06 1.11
C ILE A 47 2.22 14.54 1.22
N SER A 48 1.05 13.96 0.93
CA SER A 48 0.84 12.52 0.88
C SER A 48 -0.30 12.18 -0.08
N HIS A 49 -0.24 11.00 -0.69
CA HIS A 49 -1.35 10.42 -1.44
C HIS A 49 -2.18 9.43 -0.59
N ARG A 50 -1.78 9.20 0.66
CA ARG A 50 -2.45 8.32 1.61
C ARG A 50 -3.46 9.13 2.42
N LEU A 51 -4.74 8.96 2.10
CA LEU A 51 -5.81 9.74 2.72
C LEU A 51 -5.90 9.53 4.23
N GLU A 52 -5.59 8.33 4.72
CA GLU A 52 -5.57 8.02 6.16
C GLU A 52 -4.61 8.92 6.92
N GLU A 53 -3.44 9.23 6.33
CA GLU A 53 -2.44 10.12 6.91
C GLU A 53 -2.94 11.57 6.97
N ILE A 54 -3.55 12.02 5.87
CA ILE A 54 -4.14 13.36 5.78
C ILE A 54 -5.22 13.54 6.85
N TYR A 55 -6.07 12.52 7.05
CA TYR A 55 -7.11 12.55 8.09
C TYR A 55 -6.54 12.53 9.51
N GLU A 56 -5.42 11.84 9.72
CA GLU A 56 -4.80 11.69 11.03
C GLU A 56 -4.20 13.00 11.56
N ILE A 57 -3.61 13.84 10.66
CA ILE A 57 -2.79 14.99 11.10
C ILE A 57 -3.16 16.32 10.46
N GLY A 58 -4.00 16.34 9.40
CA GLY A 58 -4.28 17.55 8.65
C GLY A 58 -5.35 18.43 9.33
N ASP A 59 -5.10 19.73 9.45
CA ASP A 59 -6.09 20.73 9.83
C ASP A 59 -6.88 21.21 8.60
N ARG A 60 -6.22 21.31 7.44
CA ARG A 60 -6.79 21.67 6.14
C ARG A 60 -6.24 20.78 5.03
N ILE A 61 -7.09 20.44 4.08
CA ILE A 61 -6.70 19.65 2.90
C ILE A 61 -6.79 20.55 1.66
N THR A 62 -5.68 20.71 0.96
CA THR A 62 -5.64 21.36 -0.35
C THR A 62 -5.48 20.31 -1.41
N ILE A 63 -6.44 20.20 -2.33
CA ILE A 63 -6.44 19.21 -3.40
C ILE A 63 -5.98 19.87 -4.70
N LEU A 64 -4.94 19.27 -5.28
CA LEU A 64 -4.39 19.65 -6.58
C LEU A 64 -4.73 18.56 -7.60
N ARG A 65 -5.03 18.98 -8.84
CA ARG A 65 -5.21 18.09 -9.98
C ARG A 65 -4.71 18.75 -11.23
N ASP A 66 -3.91 18.04 -12.03
CA ASP A 66 -3.32 18.55 -13.29
C ASP A 66 -2.56 19.88 -13.10
N GLY A 67 -1.89 20.03 -11.95
CA GLY A 67 -1.14 21.24 -11.60
C GLY A 67 -1.99 22.43 -11.14
N ALA A 68 -3.31 22.29 -11.07
CA ALA A 68 -4.23 23.32 -10.62
C ALA A 68 -4.83 23.03 -9.25
N LEU A 69 -5.10 24.09 -8.49
CA LEU A 69 -5.86 24.01 -7.23
C LEU A 69 -7.33 23.72 -7.56
N VAL A 70 -7.86 22.63 -7.00
CA VAL A 70 -9.27 22.27 -7.13
C VAL A 70 -10.09 22.84 -5.99
N VAL A 71 -9.66 22.57 -4.75
CA VAL A 71 -10.37 23.01 -3.53
C VAL A 71 -9.44 22.98 -2.33
N THR A 72 -9.70 23.85 -1.37
CA THR A 72 -9.14 23.74 -0.01
C THR A 72 -10.30 23.51 0.97
N LEU A 73 -10.23 22.47 1.76
CA LEU A 73 -11.23 22.05 2.73
C LEU A 73 -10.67 22.22 4.14
N ASP A 74 -11.44 22.83 5.05
CA ASP A 74 -11.13 22.91 6.47
C ASP A 74 -11.73 21.70 7.19
N MET A 75 -10.88 20.94 7.89
CA MET A 75 -11.32 19.71 8.57
C MET A 75 -11.99 19.97 9.93
N HIS A 76 -11.89 21.20 10.44
CA HIS A 76 -12.54 21.59 11.69
C HIS A 76 -13.97 22.13 11.48
N GLU A 77 -14.29 22.65 10.28
CA GLU A 77 -15.61 23.20 10.00
C GLU A 77 -16.69 22.13 9.88
N ARG A 78 -16.34 20.97 9.30
CA ARG A 78 -17.26 19.84 9.15
C ARG A 78 -16.50 18.52 8.95
N LYS A 79 -17.19 17.43 9.21
CA LYS A 79 -16.68 16.11 8.81
C LYS A 79 -16.65 16.01 7.28
N ILE A 80 -15.47 15.76 6.72
CA ILE A 80 -15.27 15.56 5.29
C ILE A 80 -15.22 14.05 5.04
N GLU A 81 -16.04 13.55 4.13
CA GLU A 81 -16.03 12.12 3.80
C GLU A 81 -14.92 11.80 2.78
N ILE A 82 -14.29 10.64 2.90
CA ILE A 82 -13.21 10.19 2.01
C ILE A 82 -13.63 10.22 0.54
N ASP A 83 -14.86 9.78 0.25
CA ASP A 83 -15.41 9.76 -1.11
C ASP A 83 -15.50 11.18 -1.73
N GLU A 84 -15.68 12.22 -0.90
CA GLU A 84 -15.67 13.61 -1.34
C GLU A 84 -14.28 14.04 -1.77
N ILE A 85 -13.25 13.73 -0.99
CA ILE A 85 -11.86 14.03 -1.34
C ILE A 85 -11.47 13.33 -2.63
N ILE A 86 -11.78 12.04 -2.75
CA ILE A 86 -11.50 11.25 -3.94
C ILE A 86 -12.21 11.85 -5.17
N LYS A 87 -13.46 12.31 -5.03
CA LYS A 87 -14.18 13.00 -6.10
C LYS A 87 -13.44 14.23 -6.60
N TYR A 88 -12.90 15.06 -5.71
CA TYR A 88 -12.10 16.22 -6.08
C TYR A 88 -10.77 15.83 -6.73
N MET A 89 -10.10 14.79 -6.22
CA MET A 89 -8.83 14.31 -6.77
C MET A 89 -8.99 13.73 -8.18
N VAL A 90 -10.03 12.90 -8.41
CA VAL A 90 -10.26 12.19 -9.68
C VAL A 90 -11.13 12.98 -10.66
N GLY A 91 -11.96 13.89 -10.19
CA GLY A 91 -12.87 14.72 -11.00
C GLY A 91 -14.18 14.05 -11.44
N ARG A 92 -14.46 12.82 -10.96
CA ARG A 92 -15.70 12.08 -11.19
C ARG A 92 -16.06 11.28 -9.93
N SER A 93 -17.35 11.03 -9.75
CA SER A 93 -17.80 10.19 -8.62
C SER A 93 -17.34 8.75 -8.82
N LEU A 94 -16.84 8.12 -7.75
CA LEU A 94 -16.45 6.70 -7.73
C LEU A 94 -17.67 5.76 -7.72
N ASN A 95 -18.79 6.09 -8.39
CA ASN A 95 -19.92 5.19 -8.48
C ASN A 95 -19.62 3.89 -9.25
N GLU A 96 -18.45 3.81 -9.87
CA GLU A 96 -17.90 2.59 -10.44
C GLU A 96 -16.66 2.14 -9.65
N LYS A 97 -16.86 1.84 -8.35
CA LYS A 97 -15.87 1.10 -7.58
C LYS A 97 -15.72 -0.27 -8.24
N PHE A 98 -14.71 -0.40 -9.10
CA PHE A 98 -14.29 -1.65 -9.73
C PHE A 98 -15.44 -2.35 -10.48
N PRO A 99 -15.59 -2.18 -11.79
CA PRO A 99 -16.46 -3.06 -12.54
C PRO A 99 -16.01 -4.49 -12.21
N ARG A 100 -16.90 -5.26 -11.55
CA ARG A 100 -16.67 -6.69 -11.36
C ARG A 100 -16.78 -7.29 -12.76
N VAL A 101 -15.64 -7.39 -13.44
CA VAL A 101 -15.56 -8.20 -14.65
C VAL A 101 -15.83 -9.62 -14.18
N HIS A 102 -16.96 -10.20 -14.59
CA HIS A 102 -17.25 -11.60 -14.37
C HIS A 102 -16.17 -12.39 -15.14
N PHE A 103 -15.23 -12.94 -14.40
CA PHE A 103 -14.24 -13.84 -14.95
C PHE A 103 -14.88 -15.23 -15.03
N GLU A 104 -15.08 -15.74 -16.24
CA GLU A 104 -15.35 -17.16 -16.43
C GLU A 104 -14.06 -17.92 -16.18
N GLN A 105 -14.06 -18.76 -15.16
CA GLN A 105 -12.91 -19.54 -14.74
C GLN A 105 -12.51 -20.48 -15.89
N GLY A 106 -11.36 -20.22 -16.50
CA GLY A 106 -10.78 -21.02 -17.57
C GLY A 106 -10.14 -22.32 -17.06
N GLU A 107 -9.38 -22.98 -17.92
CA GLU A 107 -8.59 -24.17 -17.54
C GLU A 107 -7.54 -23.82 -16.47
N GLU A 108 -7.31 -24.74 -15.52
CA GLU A 108 -6.24 -24.64 -14.55
C GLU A 108 -4.88 -24.71 -15.26
N ILE A 109 -4.05 -23.67 -15.11
CA ILE A 109 -2.72 -23.60 -15.71
C ILE A 109 -1.59 -23.80 -14.71
N LEU A 110 -1.80 -23.42 -13.44
CA LEU A 110 -0.83 -23.64 -12.37
C LEU A 110 -1.56 -24.15 -11.13
N ARG A 111 -1.02 -25.20 -10.52
CA ARG A 111 -1.48 -25.72 -9.24
C ARG A 111 -0.29 -25.93 -8.31
N VAL A 112 -0.41 -25.41 -7.11
CA VAL A 112 0.58 -25.54 -6.04
C VAL A 112 -0.07 -26.27 -4.88
N GLU A 113 0.58 -27.32 -4.40
CA GLU A 113 0.08 -28.19 -3.33
C GLU A 113 1.12 -28.28 -2.21
N GLY A 114 0.78 -27.79 -1.01
CA GLY A 114 1.58 -27.93 0.20
C GLY A 114 3.01 -27.39 0.09
N LEU A 115 3.26 -26.39 -0.78
CA LEU A 115 4.60 -25.88 -1.05
C LEU A 115 5.19 -25.27 0.23
N SER A 116 6.43 -25.67 0.52
CA SER A 116 7.16 -25.22 1.71
C SER A 116 8.62 -24.96 1.37
N SER A 117 9.26 -23.99 2.04
CA SER A 117 10.68 -23.67 1.89
C SER A 117 11.34 -23.36 3.24
N GLY A 118 11.66 -24.39 3.99
CA GLY A 118 12.28 -24.28 5.30
C GLY A 118 11.50 -23.39 6.27
N ARG A 119 12.15 -22.31 6.75
CA ARG A 119 11.50 -21.33 7.65
C ARG A 119 10.86 -20.14 6.93
N ARG A 120 10.97 -20.07 5.59
CA ARG A 120 10.52 -18.90 4.81
C ARG A 120 9.00 -18.87 4.68
N PHE A 121 8.41 -20.03 4.38
CA PHE A 121 6.96 -20.24 4.32
C PHE A 121 6.65 -21.74 4.39
N GLN A 122 5.43 -22.10 4.77
CA GLN A 122 5.00 -23.48 4.96
C GLN A 122 3.58 -23.67 4.44
N ASP A 123 3.34 -24.85 3.84
CA ASP A 123 2.03 -25.39 3.47
C ASP A 123 1.17 -24.44 2.58
N VAL A 124 1.80 -23.83 1.57
CA VAL A 124 1.11 -22.93 0.66
C VAL A 124 0.51 -23.72 -0.49
N SER A 125 -0.82 -23.60 -0.66
CA SER A 125 -1.59 -24.26 -1.71
C SER A 125 -2.51 -23.26 -2.42
N PHE A 126 -2.55 -23.28 -3.73
CA PHE A 126 -3.46 -22.49 -4.55
C PHE A 126 -3.49 -23.01 -6.00
N SER A 127 -4.48 -22.59 -6.77
CA SER A 127 -4.53 -22.77 -8.21
C SER A 127 -4.65 -21.44 -8.94
N LEU A 128 -4.25 -21.42 -10.19
CA LEU A 128 -4.38 -20.28 -11.11
C LEU A 128 -4.93 -20.77 -12.44
N HIS A 129 -5.92 -20.05 -12.95
CA HIS A 129 -6.63 -20.40 -14.18
C HIS A 129 -6.29 -19.45 -15.32
N LYS A 130 -6.50 -19.89 -16.52
CA LYS A 130 -6.26 -19.11 -17.74
C LYS A 130 -7.06 -17.82 -17.72
N GLY A 131 -6.39 -16.68 -17.90
CA GLY A 131 -7.00 -15.33 -17.89
C GLY A 131 -7.26 -14.77 -16.48
N GLU A 132 -6.94 -15.51 -15.40
CA GLU A 132 -7.09 -15.09 -14.03
C GLU A 132 -5.91 -14.20 -13.59
N ILE A 133 -6.19 -13.23 -12.72
CA ILE A 133 -5.19 -12.51 -11.95
C ILE A 133 -5.32 -12.91 -10.48
N LEU A 134 -4.41 -13.76 -10.00
CA LEU A 134 -4.33 -14.15 -8.60
C LEU A 134 -3.41 -13.19 -7.84
N ALA A 135 -3.96 -12.47 -6.87
CA ALA A 135 -3.19 -11.53 -6.05
C ALA A 135 -2.75 -12.15 -4.72
N PHE A 136 -1.46 -12.00 -4.37
CA PHE A 136 -0.94 -12.32 -3.05
C PHE A 136 -0.93 -11.08 -2.17
N SER A 137 -1.62 -11.12 -1.03
CA SER A 137 -1.64 -10.05 -0.04
C SER A 137 -1.03 -10.52 1.29
N GLY A 138 -0.57 -9.57 2.11
CA GLY A 138 0.00 -9.84 3.44
C GLY A 138 0.96 -8.73 3.87
N LEU A 139 1.35 -8.72 5.14
CA LEU A 139 2.29 -7.77 5.71
C LEU A 139 3.72 -7.98 5.18
N VAL A 140 4.61 -7.01 5.43
CA VAL A 140 6.05 -7.15 5.16
C VAL A 140 6.59 -8.36 5.91
N GLY A 141 7.32 -9.25 5.22
CA GLY A 141 7.83 -10.49 5.79
C GLY A 141 6.86 -11.69 5.75
N ALA A 142 5.66 -11.56 5.16
CA ALA A 142 4.69 -12.65 5.06
C ALA A 142 5.07 -13.79 4.10
N GLY A 143 6.23 -13.73 3.44
CA GLY A 143 6.70 -14.81 2.58
C GLY A 143 6.21 -14.79 1.13
N ARG A 144 5.48 -13.75 0.69
CA ARG A 144 4.89 -13.67 -0.67
C ARG A 144 5.92 -13.78 -1.79
N THR A 145 7.00 -13.01 -1.68
CA THR A 145 8.13 -13.04 -2.64
C THR A 145 8.85 -14.39 -2.61
N GLU A 146 8.97 -14.98 -1.44
CA GLU A 146 9.61 -16.27 -1.23
C GLU A 146 8.84 -17.40 -1.90
N VAL A 147 7.50 -17.39 -1.81
CA VAL A 147 6.63 -18.34 -2.53
C VAL A 147 6.83 -18.21 -4.04
N ALA A 148 6.77 -16.99 -4.60
CA ALA A 148 6.98 -16.76 -6.02
C ALA A 148 8.37 -17.25 -6.48
N LYS A 149 9.43 -16.96 -5.70
CA LYS A 149 10.80 -17.42 -5.99
C LYS A 149 10.95 -18.94 -5.93
N ALA A 150 10.24 -19.61 -5.01
CA ALA A 150 10.26 -21.07 -4.92
C ALA A 150 9.54 -21.72 -6.11
N ILE A 151 8.40 -21.17 -6.56
CA ILE A 151 7.69 -21.64 -7.75
C ILE A 151 8.56 -21.48 -8.99
N PHE A 152 9.29 -20.37 -9.09
CA PHE A 152 10.21 -20.10 -10.20
C PHE A 152 11.53 -20.91 -10.13
N GLY A 153 11.78 -21.64 -9.04
CA GLY A 153 13.02 -22.41 -8.85
C GLY A 153 14.22 -21.60 -8.37
N ALA A 154 14.03 -20.32 -8.00
CA ALA A 154 15.11 -19.48 -7.45
C ALA A 154 15.38 -19.77 -5.97
N TYR A 155 14.46 -20.41 -5.27
CA TYR A 155 14.63 -20.91 -3.90
C TYR A 155 14.31 -22.39 -3.83
N PRO A 156 15.11 -23.17 -3.06
CA PRO A 156 14.83 -24.59 -2.89
C PRO A 156 13.55 -24.81 -2.10
N LYS A 157 12.73 -25.73 -2.55
CA LYS A 157 11.58 -26.23 -1.80
C LYS A 157 12.00 -27.29 -0.80
N SER A 158 11.36 -27.33 0.37
CA SER A 158 11.53 -28.39 1.37
C SER A 158 10.36 -29.38 1.34
N GLY A 159 9.28 -29.09 0.63
CA GLY A 159 8.11 -29.95 0.47
C GLY A 159 7.09 -29.37 -0.51
N GLY A 160 6.09 -30.18 -0.83
CA GLY A 160 5.01 -29.79 -1.74
C GLY A 160 5.32 -30.01 -3.21
N LYS A 161 4.30 -29.78 -4.04
CA LYS A 161 4.34 -30.00 -5.48
C LYS A 161 3.85 -28.79 -6.24
N VAL A 162 4.37 -28.60 -7.44
CA VAL A 162 3.94 -27.56 -8.39
C VAL A 162 3.61 -28.24 -9.71
N PHE A 163 2.44 -27.95 -10.26
CA PHE A 163 1.99 -28.47 -11.53
C PHE A 163 1.77 -27.32 -12.51
N LEU A 164 2.23 -27.45 -13.73
CA LEU A 164 1.98 -26.55 -14.84
C LEU A 164 1.24 -27.31 -15.94
N ASN A 165 0.05 -26.84 -16.29
CA ASN A 165 -0.83 -27.51 -17.26
C ASN A 165 -1.05 -29.00 -16.94
N GLY A 166 -1.18 -29.36 -15.66
CA GLY A 166 -1.36 -30.72 -15.17
C GLY A 166 -0.09 -31.56 -15.02
N GLU A 167 1.05 -31.11 -15.51
CA GLU A 167 2.33 -31.80 -15.37
C GLU A 167 3.12 -31.33 -14.16
N GLU A 168 3.64 -32.25 -13.33
CA GLU A 168 4.43 -31.92 -12.15
C GLU A 168 5.79 -31.33 -12.57
N LEU A 169 6.09 -30.10 -12.12
CA LEU A 169 7.38 -29.47 -12.35
C LEU A 169 8.43 -29.99 -11.35
N ASN A 170 9.56 -30.44 -11.88
CA ASN A 170 10.70 -30.83 -11.08
C ASN A 170 11.53 -29.59 -10.70
N ILE A 171 11.13 -28.93 -9.62
CA ILE A 171 11.80 -27.73 -9.09
C ILE A 171 12.80 -28.19 -8.00
N HIS A 172 14.05 -27.83 -8.18
CA HIS A 172 15.18 -28.18 -7.27
C HIS A 172 15.54 -27.04 -6.32
#